data_1a65d63448fa603e6eba2b74acc6ce1e
#
_entry.id   1a65d63448fa603e6eba2b74acc6ce1e
#
_cell.length_a   1.000
_cell.length_b   1.000
_cell.length_c   1.000
_cell.angle_alpha   90.00
_cell.angle_beta   90.00
_cell.angle_gamma   90.00
#
_symmetry.space_group_name_H-M   'P 1'
#
loop_
_entity.id
_entity.type
_entity.pdbx_description
1 polymer ?
#
loop_
_entity_poly.entity_id
_entity_poly.type
_entity_poly.pdbx_seq_one_letter_code
_entity_poly.pdbx_strand_id
1 'polypeptide(L)'
;TVEGDVSQTGGIAGAMSDGDSAAYITDCSFSGSVNGNIQVGGIVGSVGLHNRVERCSNLASVSGTEQIGGIAGANSYGNIYYCRNTGAVGNESAKQVGGIVGDDQNYAEVLACYNTGSVTGADYVGGVAGNVYVAAMPMGCYNIGNVSTAIHCGGAVGSFGGDDYITGKTGSFYQGPLSAAYQANGAKMRSAEDMKKESFVSELNADAYVTCYTKDTQNKNNGYPILTWEVDGFQVTFNANGGDCDITDVNVAVNGSLNELPTPYRWNYKFDGWFTEKDGGEAITTETKFKADTVLYAHWTLIRPSTGEQNKKTVY
;
A
#
# COMPACT_ATOMS: atom_id res chain seq x y z
N THR A 1 -23.74 -2.43 -1.02
CA THR A 1 -23.92 -3.81 -0.59
C THR A 1 -23.80 -4.72 -1.78
N VAL A 2 -23.01 -5.78 -1.66
CA VAL A 2 -22.94 -6.89 -2.60
C VAL A 2 -23.47 -8.11 -1.87
N GLU A 3 -24.42 -8.81 -2.45
CA GLU A 3 -25.02 -10.02 -1.90
C GLU A 3 -24.99 -11.14 -2.95
N GLY A 4 -24.59 -12.35 -2.56
CA GLY A 4 -24.55 -13.52 -3.42
C GLY A 4 -24.73 -14.80 -2.63
N ASP A 5 -25.68 -15.62 -3.04
CA ASP A 5 -25.91 -16.98 -2.49
C ASP A 5 -24.97 -18.03 -3.12
N VAL A 6 -24.06 -17.59 -3.97
CA VAL A 6 -23.14 -18.44 -4.74
C VAL A 6 -21.73 -18.37 -4.16
N SER A 7 -20.91 -19.30 -4.57
CA SER A 7 -19.45 -19.25 -4.35
C SER A 7 -18.84 -18.10 -5.17
N GLN A 8 -17.72 -17.55 -4.66
CA GLN A 8 -16.91 -16.51 -5.31
C GLN A 8 -17.64 -15.16 -5.40
N THR A 9 -17.79 -14.54 -4.24
CA THR A 9 -18.37 -13.19 -4.13
C THR A 9 -17.29 -12.19 -3.75
N GLY A 10 -17.19 -11.08 -4.47
CA GLY A 10 -16.26 -9.99 -4.15
C GLY A 10 -16.86 -8.62 -4.42
N GLY A 11 -16.34 -7.60 -3.74
CA GLY A 11 -16.80 -6.23 -3.90
C GLY A 11 -16.56 -5.65 -5.30
N ILE A 12 -15.50 -6.09 -5.96
CA ILE A 12 -15.11 -5.67 -7.31
C ILE A 12 -15.33 -6.80 -8.33
N ALA A 13 -14.90 -8.03 -8.01
CA ALA A 13 -15.07 -9.18 -8.90
C ALA A 13 -15.37 -10.46 -8.10
N GLY A 14 -16.19 -11.35 -8.67
CA GLY A 14 -16.46 -12.66 -8.07
C GLY A 14 -15.22 -13.55 -8.13
N ALA A 15 -14.59 -13.66 -9.29
CA ALA A 15 -13.39 -14.46 -9.48
C ALA A 15 -12.47 -13.89 -10.55
N MET A 16 -11.17 -14.15 -10.37
CA MET A 16 -10.14 -14.03 -11.39
C MET A 16 -9.73 -15.46 -11.74
N SER A 17 -10.30 -15.98 -12.84
CA SER A 17 -10.14 -17.38 -13.23
C SER A 17 -8.78 -17.65 -13.85
N ASP A 18 -8.35 -18.90 -13.79
CA ASP A 18 -7.15 -19.37 -14.49
C ASP A 18 -7.30 -19.16 -16.01
N GLY A 19 -6.26 -18.69 -16.64
CA GLY A 19 -6.20 -18.45 -18.06
C GLY A 19 -4.77 -18.27 -18.57
N ASP A 20 -4.60 -18.24 -19.89
CA ASP A 20 -3.29 -18.02 -20.52
C ASP A 20 -2.78 -16.58 -20.37
N SER A 21 -3.65 -15.66 -19.97
CA SER A 21 -3.32 -14.24 -19.78
C SER A 21 -3.58 -13.82 -18.35
N ALA A 22 -2.62 -13.13 -17.75
CA ALA A 22 -2.75 -12.57 -16.42
C ALA A 22 -3.82 -11.47 -16.37
N ALA A 23 -4.67 -11.52 -15.36
CA ALA A 23 -5.62 -10.45 -15.04
C ALA A 23 -5.15 -9.67 -13.81
N TYR A 24 -5.51 -8.39 -13.76
CA TYR A 24 -5.09 -7.47 -12.70
C TYR A 24 -6.28 -6.70 -12.13
N ILE A 25 -6.38 -6.65 -10.80
CA ILE A 25 -7.21 -5.68 -10.08
C ILE A 25 -6.24 -4.77 -9.33
N THR A 26 -6.12 -3.52 -9.72
CA THR A 26 -5.14 -2.59 -9.15
C THR A 26 -5.78 -1.27 -8.76
N ASP A 27 -5.23 -0.65 -7.71
CA ASP A 27 -5.60 0.70 -7.27
C ASP A 27 -7.10 0.87 -7.01
N CYS A 28 -7.75 -0.20 -6.51
CA CYS A 28 -9.18 -0.24 -6.26
C CYS A 28 -9.50 -0.13 -4.77
N SER A 29 -10.63 0.50 -4.46
CA SER A 29 -11.16 0.56 -3.10
C SER A 29 -12.63 0.17 -3.08
N PHE A 30 -13.03 -0.61 -2.07
CA PHE A 30 -14.42 -0.97 -1.89
C PHE A 30 -14.87 -0.69 -0.45
N SER A 31 -16.07 -0.11 -0.30
CA SER A 31 -16.69 0.21 0.98
C SER A 31 -18.15 -0.28 1.02
N GLY A 32 -18.68 -0.49 2.22
CA GLY A 32 -20.05 -0.96 2.44
C GLY A 32 -20.09 -2.37 3.02
N SER A 33 -20.74 -3.33 2.37
CA SER A 33 -20.78 -4.72 2.81
C SER A 33 -20.76 -5.71 1.65
N VAL A 34 -20.10 -6.85 1.88
CA VAL A 34 -20.06 -8.00 0.98
C VAL A 34 -20.54 -9.21 1.77
N ASN A 35 -21.62 -9.82 1.31
CA ASN A 35 -22.18 -11.04 1.90
C ASN A 35 -22.24 -12.14 0.84
N GLY A 36 -21.69 -13.30 1.14
CA GLY A 36 -21.68 -14.45 0.24
C GLY A 36 -21.76 -15.76 0.99
N ASN A 37 -21.48 -16.86 0.31
CA ASN A 37 -21.44 -18.17 0.91
C ASN A 37 -19.99 -18.64 1.08
N ILE A 38 -19.33 -19.07 0.03
CA ILE A 38 -17.95 -19.57 0.03
C ILE A 38 -17.09 -18.70 -0.87
N GLN A 39 -15.82 -18.52 -0.51
CA GLN A 39 -14.86 -17.65 -1.22
C GLN A 39 -15.36 -16.22 -1.33
N VAL A 40 -15.47 -15.57 -0.17
CA VAL A 40 -16.00 -14.22 -0.07
C VAL A 40 -14.85 -13.25 0.25
N GLY A 41 -14.62 -12.29 -0.63
CA GLY A 41 -13.57 -11.27 -0.43
C GLY A 41 -14.10 -9.85 -0.53
N GLY A 42 -13.50 -8.94 0.21
CA GLY A 42 -13.85 -7.52 0.13
C GLY A 42 -13.57 -6.90 -1.24
N ILE A 43 -12.59 -7.42 -1.94
CA ILE A 43 -12.23 -7.01 -3.31
C ILE A 43 -12.61 -8.11 -4.30
N VAL A 44 -12.18 -9.34 -4.07
CA VAL A 44 -12.41 -10.45 -5.01
C VAL A 44 -12.73 -11.76 -4.27
N GLY A 45 -13.65 -12.56 -4.78
CA GLY A 45 -13.99 -13.87 -4.19
C GLY A 45 -12.82 -14.85 -4.31
N SER A 46 -12.22 -15.02 -5.49
CA SER A 46 -11.05 -15.88 -5.67
C SER A 46 -10.05 -15.32 -6.68
N VAL A 47 -8.74 -15.58 -6.40
CA VAL A 47 -7.61 -15.23 -7.28
C VAL A 47 -7.00 -16.53 -7.78
N GLY A 48 -6.98 -16.74 -9.09
CA GLY A 48 -6.40 -17.91 -9.73
C GLY A 48 -5.01 -17.66 -10.30
N LEU A 49 -4.50 -18.67 -11.00
CA LEU A 49 -3.14 -18.72 -11.56
C LEU A 49 -2.79 -17.48 -12.39
N HIS A 50 -1.61 -16.92 -12.17
CA HIS A 50 -1.04 -15.75 -12.84
C HIS A 50 -1.76 -14.41 -12.59
N ASN A 51 -2.87 -14.42 -11.87
CA ASN A 51 -3.63 -13.21 -11.59
C ASN A 51 -3.05 -12.43 -10.39
N ARG A 52 -3.31 -11.13 -10.37
CA ARG A 52 -2.80 -10.26 -9.30
C ARG A 52 -3.82 -9.25 -8.83
N VAL A 53 -3.92 -9.13 -7.50
CA VAL A 53 -4.61 -8.03 -6.81
C VAL A 53 -3.55 -7.16 -6.15
N GLU A 54 -3.50 -5.88 -6.48
CA GLU A 54 -2.40 -5.01 -6.06
C GLU A 54 -2.88 -3.61 -5.68
N ARG A 55 -2.32 -3.03 -4.60
CA ARG A 55 -2.66 -1.69 -4.10
C ARG A 55 -4.16 -1.46 -3.92
N CYS A 56 -4.84 -2.48 -3.39
CA CYS A 56 -6.28 -2.41 -3.16
C CYS A 56 -6.61 -2.22 -1.67
N SER A 57 -7.73 -1.57 -1.41
CA SER A 57 -8.18 -1.22 -0.07
C SER A 57 -9.61 -1.71 0.16
N ASN A 58 -9.82 -2.60 1.14
CA ASN A 58 -11.14 -2.94 1.62
C ASN A 58 -11.50 -2.17 2.88
N LEU A 59 -12.62 -1.45 2.82
CA LEU A 59 -13.24 -0.76 3.95
C LEU A 59 -14.61 -1.38 4.32
N ALA A 60 -15.06 -2.36 3.53
CA ALA A 60 -16.35 -3.01 3.71
C ALA A 60 -16.29 -4.08 4.80
N SER A 61 -17.43 -4.34 5.45
CA SER A 61 -17.62 -5.59 6.18
C SER A 61 -17.80 -6.76 5.22
N VAL A 62 -17.14 -7.89 5.51
CA VAL A 62 -17.17 -9.09 4.66
C VAL A 62 -17.70 -10.26 5.49
N SER A 63 -18.72 -10.96 5.02
CA SER A 63 -19.34 -12.09 5.72
C SER A 63 -19.68 -13.24 4.78
N GLY A 64 -19.60 -14.47 5.28
CA GLY A 64 -19.89 -15.70 4.55
C GLY A 64 -19.81 -16.91 5.47
N THR A 65 -19.73 -18.12 4.90
CA THR A 65 -19.65 -19.37 5.65
C THR A 65 -18.24 -19.95 5.67
N GLU A 66 -17.48 -19.82 4.59
CA GLU A 66 -16.16 -20.43 4.46
C GLU A 66 -15.27 -19.66 3.47
N GLN A 67 -13.95 -19.63 3.71
CA GLN A 67 -12.95 -18.95 2.90
C GLN A 67 -13.29 -17.45 2.74
N ILE A 68 -13.17 -16.73 3.85
CA ILE A 68 -13.56 -15.32 3.91
C ILE A 68 -12.32 -14.48 4.14
N GLY A 69 -12.07 -13.50 3.28
CA GLY A 69 -10.94 -12.59 3.41
C GLY A 69 -11.28 -11.12 3.20
N GLY A 70 -10.56 -10.26 3.87
CA GLY A 70 -10.76 -8.81 3.70
C GLY A 70 -10.44 -8.35 2.27
N ILE A 71 -9.52 -9.00 1.59
CA ILE A 71 -9.17 -8.73 0.18
C ILE A 71 -9.69 -9.86 -0.71
N ALA A 72 -9.32 -11.11 -0.44
CA ALA A 72 -9.74 -12.26 -1.24
C ALA A 72 -10.26 -13.41 -0.35
N GLY A 73 -11.32 -14.06 -0.79
CA GLY A 73 -11.82 -15.26 -0.13
C GLY A 73 -10.82 -16.41 -0.25
N ALA A 74 -10.36 -16.70 -1.45
CA ALA A 74 -9.33 -17.68 -1.75
C ALA A 74 -8.27 -17.12 -2.70
N ASN A 75 -7.03 -17.62 -2.55
CA ASN A 75 -5.91 -17.34 -3.44
C ASN A 75 -5.20 -18.64 -3.79
N SER A 76 -5.16 -19.00 -5.06
CA SER A 76 -4.53 -20.23 -5.54
C SER A 76 -3.65 -19.94 -6.74
N TYR A 77 -2.34 -20.09 -6.59
CA TYR A 77 -1.33 -19.69 -7.57
C TYR A 77 -1.37 -18.21 -7.98
N GLY A 78 -2.16 -17.37 -7.32
CA GLY A 78 -2.28 -15.94 -7.58
C GLY A 78 -1.44 -15.10 -6.63
N ASN A 79 -1.48 -13.78 -6.82
CA ASN A 79 -0.68 -12.84 -6.05
C ASN A 79 -1.56 -11.74 -5.45
N ILE A 80 -1.39 -11.48 -4.16
CA ILE A 80 -2.04 -10.36 -3.45
C ILE A 80 -0.95 -9.49 -2.86
N TYR A 81 -0.72 -8.31 -3.45
CA TYR A 81 0.40 -7.44 -3.09
C TYR A 81 -0.04 -6.06 -2.65
N TYR A 82 0.60 -5.56 -1.60
CA TYR A 82 0.46 -4.17 -1.14
C TYR A 82 -0.99 -3.77 -0.88
N CYS A 83 -1.79 -4.69 -0.35
CA CYS A 83 -3.21 -4.46 -0.07
C CYS A 83 -3.45 -4.21 1.42
N ARG A 84 -4.56 -3.52 1.72
CA ARG A 84 -4.97 -3.31 3.11
C ARG A 84 -6.44 -3.65 3.33
N ASN A 85 -6.73 -4.11 4.54
CA ASN A 85 -8.09 -4.27 5.03
C ASN A 85 -8.30 -3.46 6.32
N THR A 86 -9.38 -2.69 6.35
CA THR A 86 -9.83 -1.98 7.55
C THR A 86 -11.24 -2.38 7.97
N GLY A 87 -11.94 -3.13 7.12
CA GLY A 87 -13.29 -3.63 7.38
C GLY A 87 -13.30 -4.87 8.27
N ALA A 88 -14.39 -5.11 8.95
CA ALA A 88 -14.60 -6.33 9.72
C ALA A 88 -14.78 -7.55 8.79
N VAL A 89 -14.19 -8.70 9.16
CA VAL A 89 -14.19 -9.91 8.33
C VAL A 89 -14.73 -11.09 9.12
N GLY A 90 -15.66 -11.82 8.51
CA GLY A 90 -16.23 -13.06 9.03
C GLY A 90 -17.40 -12.87 9.98
N ASN A 91 -17.77 -13.96 10.65
CA ASN A 91 -18.82 -14.06 11.67
C ASN A 91 -18.55 -15.27 12.58
N GLU A 92 -19.28 -15.43 13.68
CA GLU A 92 -19.03 -16.45 14.71
C GLU A 92 -19.08 -17.89 14.22
N SER A 93 -19.72 -18.20 13.09
CA SER A 93 -19.84 -19.55 12.53
C SER A 93 -18.92 -19.81 11.33
N ALA A 94 -18.26 -18.77 10.83
CA ALA A 94 -17.42 -18.84 9.63
C ALA A 94 -16.13 -19.63 9.84
N LYS A 95 -15.62 -20.23 8.78
CA LYS A 95 -14.35 -20.97 8.77
C LYS A 95 -13.40 -20.39 7.74
N GLN A 96 -12.09 -20.61 7.98
CA GLN A 96 -11.01 -20.09 7.12
C GLN A 96 -11.18 -18.59 6.89
N VAL A 97 -11.05 -17.85 7.99
CA VAL A 97 -11.27 -16.38 7.99
C VAL A 97 -9.95 -15.65 8.17
N GLY A 98 -9.60 -14.82 7.22
CA GLY A 98 -8.38 -14.01 7.28
C GLY A 98 -8.63 -12.53 7.05
N GLY A 99 -7.87 -11.69 7.73
CA GLY A 99 -7.96 -10.24 7.55
C GLY A 99 -7.62 -9.78 6.12
N ILE A 100 -6.81 -10.55 5.41
CA ILE A 100 -6.45 -10.33 4.00
C ILE A 100 -7.01 -11.46 3.13
N VAL A 101 -6.71 -12.71 3.43
CA VAL A 101 -7.13 -13.88 2.64
C VAL A 101 -7.70 -14.98 3.52
N GLY A 102 -8.83 -15.57 3.13
CA GLY A 102 -9.44 -16.67 3.84
C GLY A 102 -8.63 -17.96 3.73
N ASP A 103 -8.29 -18.35 2.52
CA ASP A 103 -7.52 -19.57 2.19
C ASP A 103 -6.44 -19.26 1.14
N ASP A 104 -5.18 -19.44 1.52
CA ASP A 104 -3.99 -19.13 0.71
C ASP A 104 -3.25 -20.43 0.39
N GLN A 105 -3.17 -20.83 -0.88
CA GLN A 105 -2.73 -22.17 -1.25
C GLN A 105 -1.95 -22.23 -2.55
N ASN A 106 -1.25 -23.34 -2.77
CA ASN A 106 -0.65 -23.71 -4.05
C ASN A 106 0.37 -22.66 -4.57
N TYR A 107 1.41 -22.37 -3.79
CA TYR A 107 2.43 -21.37 -4.15
C TYR A 107 1.90 -19.96 -4.38
N ALA A 108 0.72 -19.65 -3.88
CA ALA A 108 0.18 -18.31 -3.91
C ALA A 108 0.99 -17.36 -3.02
N GLU A 109 1.04 -16.10 -3.39
CA GLU A 109 1.81 -15.10 -2.64
C GLU A 109 0.91 -14.01 -2.05
N VAL A 110 1.07 -13.76 -0.76
CA VAL A 110 0.53 -12.59 -0.08
C VAL A 110 1.70 -11.76 0.43
N LEU A 111 1.96 -10.62 -0.19
CA LEU A 111 3.14 -9.82 0.08
C LEU A 111 2.79 -8.41 0.54
N ALA A 112 3.40 -8.00 1.66
CA ALA A 112 3.31 -6.62 2.15
C ALA A 112 1.87 -6.10 2.25
N CYS A 113 1.01 -6.88 2.91
CA CYS A 113 -0.37 -6.53 3.18
C CYS A 113 -0.59 -6.28 4.67
N TYR A 114 -1.59 -5.49 5.02
CA TYR A 114 -1.92 -5.32 6.42
C TYR A 114 -3.42 -5.29 6.72
N ASN A 115 -3.76 -5.72 7.94
CA ASN A 115 -5.11 -5.71 8.45
C ASN A 115 -5.22 -4.89 9.74
N THR A 116 -6.24 -4.05 9.80
CA THR A 116 -6.64 -3.33 11.01
C THR A 116 -8.08 -3.65 11.44
N GLY A 117 -8.84 -4.29 10.56
CA GLY A 117 -10.21 -4.72 10.83
C GLY A 117 -10.26 -5.92 11.80
N SER A 118 -11.38 -6.07 12.51
CA SER A 118 -11.63 -7.27 13.33
C SER A 118 -11.85 -8.50 12.45
N VAL A 119 -11.33 -9.65 12.91
CA VAL A 119 -11.49 -10.95 12.24
C VAL A 119 -12.19 -11.91 13.17
N THR A 120 -13.32 -12.45 12.76
CA THR A 120 -14.18 -13.33 13.59
C THR A 120 -14.51 -14.61 12.86
N GLY A 121 -14.34 -15.77 13.51
CA GLY A 121 -14.67 -17.06 12.94
C GLY A 121 -14.73 -18.17 14.01
N ALA A 122 -15.23 -19.34 13.60
CA ALA A 122 -15.28 -20.54 14.43
C ALA A 122 -14.00 -21.36 14.36
N ASP A 123 -13.33 -21.38 13.21
CA ASP A 123 -12.16 -22.21 12.96
C ASP A 123 -11.26 -21.63 11.86
N TYR A 124 -9.94 -21.84 11.95
CA TYR A 124 -8.92 -21.33 11.04
C TYR A 124 -8.99 -19.82 10.87
N VAL A 125 -8.80 -19.09 11.97
CA VAL A 125 -8.96 -17.63 12.02
C VAL A 125 -7.60 -16.95 12.18
N GLY A 126 -7.21 -16.10 11.23
CA GLY A 126 -5.95 -15.37 11.28
C GLY A 126 -6.07 -13.90 10.91
N GLY A 127 -5.26 -13.06 11.53
CA GLY A 127 -5.28 -11.62 11.28
C GLY A 127 -4.87 -11.21 9.86
N VAL A 128 -4.15 -12.09 9.16
CA VAL A 128 -3.75 -11.93 7.74
C VAL A 128 -4.38 -13.06 6.92
N ALA A 129 -4.07 -14.31 7.23
CA ALA A 129 -4.57 -15.48 6.50
C ALA A 129 -5.28 -16.46 7.45
N GLY A 130 -6.46 -16.96 7.07
CA GLY A 130 -7.19 -17.95 7.84
C GLY A 130 -6.49 -19.30 7.80
N ASN A 131 -6.29 -19.83 6.63
CA ASN A 131 -5.55 -21.07 6.37
C ASN A 131 -4.49 -20.82 5.30
N VAL A 132 -3.34 -21.48 5.46
CA VAL A 132 -2.23 -21.43 4.49
C VAL A 132 -1.83 -22.85 4.15
N TYR A 133 -1.76 -23.18 2.88
CA TYR A 133 -1.54 -24.55 2.44
C TYR A 133 -0.60 -24.62 1.24
N VAL A 134 0.21 -25.69 1.13
CA VAL A 134 1.13 -25.99 0.02
C VAL A 134 1.99 -24.80 -0.42
N ALA A 135 3.04 -24.54 0.35
CA ALA A 135 4.10 -23.56 0.02
C ALA A 135 3.62 -22.11 -0.21
N ALA A 136 2.38 -21.77 0.14
CA ALA A 136 1.96 -20.38 0.24
C ALA A 136 2.54 -19.76 1.53
N MET A 137 2.98 -18.52 1.47
CA MET A 137 3.54 -17.83 2.65
C MET A 137 3.24 -16.33 2.61
N PRO A 138 2.43 -15.83 3.54
CA PRO A 138 2.32 -14.39 3.74
C PRO A 138 3.66 -13.80 4.22
N MET A 139 4.19 -12.79 3.51
CA MET A 139 5.49 -12.19 3.80
C MET A 139 5.41 -10.67 3.93
N GLY A 140 6.14 -10.11 4.89
CA GLY A 140 6.11 -8.68 5.17
C GLY A 140 4.71 -8.16 5.50
N CYS A 141 3.83 -9.01 6.02
CA CYS A 141 2.45 -8.65 6.37
C CYS A 141 2.31 -8.36 7.86
N TYR A 142 1.33 -7.54 8.24
CA TYR A 142 1.05 -7.36 9.66
C TYR A 142 -0.44 -7.22 9.96
N ASN A 143 -0.80 -7.56 11.21
CA ASN A 143 -2.15 -7.43 11.76
C ASN A 143 -2.13 -6.65 13.08
N ILE A 144 -2.99 -5.65 13.19
CA ILE A 144 -3.30 -4.95 14.45
C ILE A 144 -4.78 -5.07 14.83
N GLY A 145 -5.61 -5.67 13.96
CA GLY A 145 -7.01 -5.93 14.24
C GLY A 145 -7.20 -7.03 15.28
N ASN A 146 -8.31 -6.98 16.00
CA ASN A 146 -8.69 -8.04 16.92
C ASN A 146 -9.04 -9.31 16.15
N VAL A 147 -8.50 -10.45 16.60
CA VAL A 147 -8.83 -11.77 16.08
C VAL A 147 -9.61 -12.52 17.15
N SER A 148 -10.79 -13.09 16.83
CA SER A 148 -11.57 -13.88 17.79
C SER A 148 -10.88 -15.19 18.13
N THR A 149 -11.16 -15.70 19.32
CA THR A 149 -10.75 -17.06 19.70
C THR A 149 -11.53 -18.08 18.91
N ALA A 150 -10.84 -19.03 18.29
CA ALA A 150 -11.38 -20.10 17.48
C ALA A 150 -10.67 -21.42 17.80
N ILE A 151 -11.09 -22.53 17.21
CA ILE A 151 -10.44 -23.84 17.44
C ILE A 151 -8.98 -23.74 16.98
N HIS A 152 -8.74 -23.23 15.78
CA HIS A 152 -7.42 -22.88 15.27
C HIS A 152 -7.40 -21.39 14.99
N CYS A 153 -6.57 -20.66 15.73
CA CYS A 153 -6.45 -19.21 15.55
C CYS A 153 -5.01 -18.71 15.73
N GLY A 154 -4.69 -17.62 15.08
CA GLY A 154 -3.39 -16.98 15.17
C GLY A 154 -3.45 -15.49 14.92
N GLY A 155 -2.52 -14.76 15.51
CA GLY A 155 -2.46 -13.31 15.36
C GLY A 155 -2.27 -12.83 13.94
N ALA A 156 -1.56 -13.61 13.11
CA ALA A 156 -1.41 -13.38 11.69
C ALA A 156 -1.97 -14.55 10.86
N VAL A 157 -1.59 -15.79 11.17
CA VAL A 157 -2.01 -16.99 10.42
C VAL A 157 -2.78 -17.92 11.34
N GLY A 158 -3.98 -18.31 10.96
CA GLY A 158 -4.85 -19.20 11.75
C GLY A 158 -4.35 -20.64 11.75
N SER A 159 -3.99 -21.18 10.60
CA SER A 159 -3.45 -22.52 10.45
C SER A 159 -2.54 -22.66 9.24
N PHE A 160 -1.57 -23.58 9.36
CA PHE A 160 -0.85 -24.14 8.22
C PHE A 160 -1.33 -25.57 8.00
N GLY A 161 -2.01 -25.82 6.87
CA GLY A 161 -2.47 -27.13 6.45
C GLY A 161 -1.42 -27.84 5.60
N GLY A 162 -1.02 -29.06 5.99
CA GLY A 162 -0.08 -29.91 5.23
C GLY A 162 1.20 -30.21 5.99
N ASP A 163 1.51 -31.50 6.13
CA ASP A 163 2.45 -32.03 7.10
C ASP A 163 3.92 -31.80 6.82
N ASP A 164 4.39 -31.37 5.63
CA ASP A 164 5.79 -31.59 5.28
C ASP A 164 6.59 -30.44 4.64
N TYR A 165 6.02 -29.30 4.29
CA TYR A 165 6.82 -28.33 3.50
C TYR A 165 6.97 -26.92 4.10
N ILE A 166 6.25 -26.57 5.14
CA ILE A 166 6.36 -25.23 5.72
C ILE A 166 6.80 -25.33 7.18
N THR A 167 8.05 -25.14 7.42
CA THR A 167 8.61 -24.99 8.78
C THR A 167 8.20 -23.63 9.39
N GLY A 168 6.93 -23.34 9.49
CA GLY A 168 6.38 -22.26 10.31
C GLY A 168 7.02 -20.87 10.15
N LYS A 169 7.64 -20.56 9.03
CA LYS A 169 8.30 -19.28 8.78
C LYS A 169 7.44 -18.43 7.86
N THR A 170 6.55 -17.66 8.48
CA THR A 170 5.98 -16.50 7.79
C THR A 170 6.77 -15.26 8.19
N GLY A 171 7.07 -14.38 7.25
CA GLY A 171 7.58 -13.04 7.51
C GLY A 171 6.49 -12.08 7.97
N SER A 172 5.51 -12.56 8.76
CA SER A 172 4.35 -11.77 9.19
C SER A 172 4.38 -11.46 10.67
N PHE A 173 3.72 -10.37 11.04
CA PHE A 173 3.71 -9.84 12.39
C PHE A 173 2.29 -9.63 12.91
N TYR A 174 2.13 -9.65 14.23
CA TYR A 174 0.87 -9.28 14.87
C TYR A 174 1.09 -8.52 16.17
N GLN A 175 0.11 -7.69 16.51
CA GLN A 175 0.13 -6.97 17.77
C GLN A 175 -0.28 -7.89 18.94
N GLY A 176 0.54 -7.99 19.95
CA GLY A 176 0.28 -8.74 21.17
C GLY A 176 0.17 -7.87 22.43
N PRO A 177 -0.15 -8.45 23.59
CA PRO A 177 -0.41 -9.87 23.84
C PRO A 177 -1.82 -10.29 23.44
N LEU A 178 -1.92 -11.49 22.87
CA LEU A 178 -3.18 -12.14 22.58
C LEU A 178 -3.45 -13.23 23.66
N SER A 179 -4.70 -13.70 23.77
CA SER A 179 -5.03 -14.72 24.77
C SER A 179 -4.24 -16.01 24.54
N ALA A 180 -4.11 -16.85 25.58
CA ALA A 180 -3.35 -18.11 25.56
C ALA A 180 -3.79 -19.15 24.51
N ALA A 181 -4.95 -18.95 23.86
CA ALA A 181 -5.45 -19.79 22.79
C ALA A 181 -4.79 -19.54 21.43
N TYR A 182 -4.03 -18.45 21.28
CA TYR A 182 -3.40 -18.09 20.02
C TYR A 182 -2.12 -18.86 19.77
N GLN A 183 -2.07 -19.51 18.63
CA GLN A 183 -0.84 -20.09 18.13
C GLN A 183 -0.09 -19.01 17.31
N ALA A 184 1.22 -18.91 17.51
CA ALA A 184 2.02 -17.95 16.73
C ALA A 184 2.13 -18.34 15.26
N ASN A 185 1.99 -19.63 14.93
CA ASN A 185 2.06 -20.20 13.57
C ASN A 185 3.20 -19.55 12.74
N GLY A 186 4.39 -19.42 13.37
CA GLY A 186 5.55 -18.80 12.74
C GLY A 186 5.56 -17.28 12.67
N ALA A 187 4.46 -16.61 12.96
CA ALA A 187 4.38 -15.15 12.95
C ALA A 187 5.06 -14.53 14.20
N LYS A 188 5.58 -13.33 14.04
CA LYS A 188 6.32 -12.60 15.08
C LYS A 188 5.40 -11.65 15.83
N MET A 189 5.30 -11.83 17.16
CA MET A 189 4.57 -10.89 18.02
C MET A 189 5.37 -9.61 18.26
N ARG A 190 4.71 -8.47 18.24
CA ARG A 190 5.26 -7.15 18.59
C ARG A 190 4.30 -6.40 19.52
N SER A 191 4.83 -5.52 20.34
CA SER A 191 4.01 -4.57 21.08
C SER A 191 3.48 -3.46 20.17
N ALA A 192 2.38 -2.82 20.55
CA ALA A 192 1.85 -1.67 19.82
C ALA A 192 2.88 -0.53 19.69
N GLU A 193 3.69 -0.33 20.73
CA GLU A 193 4.75 0.68 20.75
C GLU A 193 5.87 0.33 19.75
N ASP A 194 6.31 -0.94 19.72
CA ASP A 194 7.37 -1.37 18.80
C ASP A 194 6.92 -1.30 17.35
N MET A 195 5.66 -1.63 17.06
CA MET A 195 5.10 -1.57 15.70
C MET A 195 4.97 -0.14 15.14
N LYS A 196 5.11 0.89 15.98
CA LYS A 196 5.11 2.31 15.54
C LYS A 196 6.51 2.89 15.32
N LYS A 197 7.56 2.10 15.54
CA LYS A 197 8.95 2.54 15.37
C LYS A 197 9.44 2.40 13.92
N GLU A 198 10.41 3.21 13.54
CA GLU A 198 11.09 3.11 12.24
C GLU A 198 11.77 1.75 12.04
N SER A 199 12.26 1.14 13.13
CA SER A 199 12.84 -0.20 13.08
C SER A 199 11.85 -1.26 12.62
N PHE A 200 10.55 -1.11 12.92
CA PHE A 200 9.52 -2.03 12.46
C PHE A 200 9.22 -1.84 10.96
N VAL A 201 9.22 -0.61 10.46
CA VAL A 201 9.15 -0.32 9.01
C VAL A 201 10.29 -1.02 8.28
N SER A 202 11.51 -0.91 8.81
CA SER A 202 12.69 -1.58 8.24
C SER A 202 12.56 -3.11 8.26
N GLU A 203 12.01 -3.69 9.35
CA GLU A 203 11.78 -5.13 9.48
C GLU A 203 10.73 -5.63 8.47
N LEU A 204 9.60 -4.91 8.31
CA LEU A 204 8.57 -5.22 7.32
C LEU A 204 9.12 -5.21 5.89
N ASN A 205 9.87 -4.16 5.54
CA ASN A 205 10.49 -4.04 4.22
C ASN A 205 11.54 -5.13 3.95
N ALA A 206 12.29 -5.54 4.97
CA ALA A 206 13.24 -6.64 4.87
C ALA A 206 12.54 -7.99 4.67
N ASP A 207 11.46 -8.26 5.40
CA ASP A 207 10.69 -9.50 5.26
C ASP A 207 9.88 -9.53 3.95
N ALA A 208 9.53 -8.38 3.38
CA ALA A 208 8.91 -8.26 2.07
C ALA A 208 9.91 -8.26 0.89
N TYR A 209 11.21 -8.19 1.19
CA TYR A 209 12.29 -8.04 0.19
C TYR A 209 12.14 -6.82 -0.74
N VAL A 210 11.33 -5.84 -0.36
CA VAL A 210 11.07 -4.64 -1.14
C VAL A 210 10.70 -3.47 -0.22
N THR A 211 11.08 -2.26 -0.60
CA THR A 211 10.69 -1.04 0.13
C THR A 211 9.26 -0.65 -0.26
N CYS A 212 8.30 -1.10 0.51
CA CYS A 212 6.87 -0.89 0.27
C CYS A 212 6.13 -0.25 1.44
N TYR A 213 6.71 -0.27 2.63
CA TYR A 213 6.18 0.41 3.82
C TYR A 213 6.95 1.68 4.15
N THR A 214 6.26 2.63 4.73
CA THR A 214 6.80 3.85 5.30
C THR A 214 6.16 4.15 6.66
N LYS A 215 6.80 5.04 7.42
CA LYS A 215 6.23 5.55 8.68
C LYS A 215 4.98 6.36 8.39
N ASP A 216 3.96 6.18 9.20
CA ASP A 216 2.74 6.98 9.15
C ASP A 216 2.98 8.38 9.75
N THR A 217 3.44 9.31 8.92
CA THR A 217 3.63 10.72 9.31
C THR A 217 2.36 11.55 9.14
N GLN A 218 1.33 11.02 8.48
CA GLN A 218 0.07 11.69 8.19
C GLN A 218 -1.08 11.20 9.08
N ASN A 219 -0.78 10.33 10.05
CA ASN A 219 -1.75 9.72 10.98
C ASN A 219 -2.93 9.01 10.29
N LYS A 220 -2.68 8.37 9.16
CA LYS A 220 -3.67 7.58 8.40
C LYS A 220 -3.98 6.24 9.05
N ASN A 221 -3.03 5.69 9.81
CA ASN A 221 -3.11 4.39 10.48
C ASN A 221 -2.68 4.47 11.95
N ASN A 222 -3.04 5.55 12.65
CA ASN A 222 -2.74 5.75 14.07
C ASN A 222 -1.25 5.57 14.44
N GLY A 223 -0.35 5.91 13.53
CA GLY A 223 1.11 5.83 13.67
C GLY A 223 1.70 4.44 13.37
N TYR A 224 0.91 3.44 13.03
CA TYR A 224 1.42 2.17 12.49
C TYR A 224 1.88 2.34 11.03
N PRO A 225 2.84 1.55 10.53
CA PRO A 225 3.30 1.65 9.15
C PRO A 225 2.16 1.67 8.14
N ILE A 226 2.33 2.44 7.09
CA ILE A 226 1.43 2.47 5.93
C ILE A 226 2.20 2.07 4.68
N LEU A 227 1.49 1.62 3.67
CA LEU A 227 2.07 1.34 2.37
C LEU A 227 2.47 2.66 1.67
N THR A 228 3.54 2.65 0.92
CA THR A 228 4.07 3.86 0.28
C THR A 228 3.07 4.52 -0.68
N TRP A 229 2.18 3.74 -1.29
CA TRP A 229 1.13 4.27 -2.16
C TRP A 229 -0.02 4.97 -1.41
N GLU A 230 -0.13 4.79 -0.09
CA GLU A 230 -1.14 5.45 0.75
C GLU A 230 -0.74 6.87 1.15
N VAL A 231 0.52 7.21 1.04
CA VAL A 231 0.98 8.56 1.35
C VAL A 231 0.42 9.50 0.29
N ASP A 232 -0.28 10.54 0.74
CA ASP A 232 -0.73 11.58 -0.17
C ASP A 232 0.48 12.22 -0.85
N GLY A 233 0.34 12.51 -2.13
CA GLY A 233 1.39 13.17 -2.87
C GLY A 233 1.79 14.49 -2.22
N PHE A 234 2.99 14.94 -2.49
CA PHE A 234 3.50 16.22 -2.01
C PHE A 234 3.12 17.34 -2.96
N GLN A 235 2.80 18.51 -2.41
CA GLN A 235 2.61 19.71 -3.19
C GLN A 235 3.97 20.37 -3.45
N VAL A 236 4.27 20.59 -4.73
CA VAL A 236 5.41 21.39 -5.17
C VAL A 236 4.90 22.74 -5.62
N THR A 237 5.25 23.79 -4.89
CA THR A 237 4.84 25.17 -5.18
C THR A 237 5.96 25.89 -5.90
N PHE A 238 5.66 26.59 -7.00
CA PHE A 238 6.59 27.36 -7.79
C PHE A 238 6.50 28.84 -7.44
N ASN A 239 7.50 29.36 -6.76
CA ASN A 239 7.63 30.79 -6.49
C ASN A 239 8.50 31.44 -7.56
N ALA A 240 7.89 32.21 -8.44
CA ALA A 240 8.61 32.85 -9.55
C ALA A 240 9.64 33.92 -9.12
N ASN A 241 9.77 34.22 -7.81
CA ASN A 241 10.80 35.09 -7.24
C ASN A 241 10.98 36.43 -7.99
N GLY A 242 9.86 37.10 -8.20
CA GLY A 242 9.79 38.39 -8.90
C GLY A 242 9.59 38.29 -10.41
N GLY A 243 9.30 37.13 -10.93
CA GLY A 243 8.75 36.87 -12.27
C GLY A 243 7.28 36.44 -12.20
N ASP A 244 6.74 36.04 -13.34
CA ASP A 244 5.40 35.46 -13.50
C ASP A 244 5.53 34.00 -13.93
N CYS A 245 4.67 33.11 -13.40
CA CYS A 245 4.61 31.72 -13.76
C CYS A 245 3.12 31.29 -13.84
N ASP A 246 2.72 30.70 -14.95
CA ASP A 246 1.33 30.26 -15.17
C ASP A 246 0.98 29.04 -14.29
N ILE A 247 1.98 28.21 -13.95
CA ILE A 247 1.83 27.06 -13.06
C ILE A 247 2.41 27.44 -11.70
N THR A 248 1.56 27.51 -10.67
CA THR A 248 1.95 27.91 -9.32
C THR A 248 2.19 26.73 -8.39
N ASP A 249 1.57 25.57 -8.67
CA ASP A 249 1.73 24.35 -7.88
C ASP A 249 1.37 23.10 -8.68
N VAL A 250 1.96 21.99 -8.30
CA VAL A 250 1.73 20.65 -8.87
C VAL A 250 1.78 19.60 -7.75
N ASN A 251 0.88 18.63 -7.78
CA ASN A 251 0.95 17.48 -6.90
C ASN A 251 1.86 16.40 -7.50
N VAL A 252 2.79 15.92 -6.72
CA VAL A 252 3.75 14.88 -7.08
C VAL A 252 3.57 13.67 -6.19
N ALA A 253 3.51 12.46 -6.77
CA ALA A 253 3.46 11.23 -6.00
C ALA A 253 4.70 11.08 -5.09
N VAL A 254 4.57 10.31 -4.02
CA VAL A 254 5.69 10.01 -3.11
C VAL A 254 6.87 9.43 -3.89
N ASN A 255 8.06 9.97 -3.64
CA ASN A 255 9.27 9.67 -4.43
C ASN A 255 9.10 9.87 -5.95
N GLY A 256 8.01 10.53 -6.35
CA GLY A 256 7.80 10.96 -7.72
C GLY A 256 8.70 12.13 -8.08
N SER A 257 8.83 12.37 -9.38
CA SER A 257 9.50 13.53 -9.96
C SER A 257 8.53 14.29 -10.85
N LEU A 258 8.84 15.51 -11.18
CA LEU A 258 8.09 16.30 -12.15
C LEU A 258 8.43 15.82 -13.57
N ASN A 259 7.43 15.58 -14.41
CA ASN A 259 7.65 15.23 -15.81
C ASN A 259 8.27 16.39 -16.60
N GLU A 260 7.90 17.61 -16.22
CA GLU A 260 8.43 18.86 -16.78
C GLU A 260 8.46 19.93 -15.68
N LEU A 261 9.32 20.91 -15.86
CA LEU A 261 9.44 22.09 -15.00
C LEU A 261 8.84 23.29 -15.73
N PRO A 262 7.96 24.07 -15.13
CA PRO A 262 7.41 25.27 -15.77
C PRO A 262 8.51 26.29 -16.04
N THR A 263 8.34 27.05 -17.11
CA THR A 263 9.27 28.12 -17.47
C THR A 263 8.62 29.46 -17.14
N PRO A 264 9.03 30.11 -16.04
CA PRO A 264 8.51 31.42 -15.66
C PRO A 264 9.14 32.52 -16.53
N TYR A 265 8.52 33.69 -16.54
CA TYR A 265 8.98 34.85 -17.27
C TYR A 265 9.28 36.01 -16.34
N ARG A 266 10.37 36.74 -16.61
CA ARG A 266 10.70 38.01 -15.96
C ARG A 266 11.33 38.98 -16.95
N TRP A 267 10.78 40.18 -17.08
CA TRP A 267 11.30 41.19 -17.99
C TRP A 267 12.77 41.53 -17.70
N ASN A 268 13.59 41.54 -18.74
CA ASN A 268 15.04 41.80 -18.68
C ASN A 268 15.89 40.78 -17.88
N TYR A 269 15.32 39.59 -17.57
CA TYR A 269 16.06 38.53 -16.91
C TYR A 269 15.99 37.23 -17.71
N LYS A 270 17.09 36.49 -17.62
CA LYS A 270 17.16 35.10 -18.09
C LYS A 270 16.78 34.17 -16.92
N PHE A 271 15.93 33.24 -17.16
CA PHE A 271 15.62 32.14 -16.21
C PHE A 271 16.80 31.17 -16.14
N ASP A 272 17.31 30.92 -14.93
CA ASP A 272 18.47 30.06 -14.71
C ASP A 272 18.06 28.66 -14.17
N GLY A 273 16.84 28.52 -13.67
CA GLY A 273 16.31 27.26 -13.14
C GLY A 273 15.52 27.44 -11.85
N TRP A 274 14.96 26.32 -11.40
CA TRP A 274 14.28 26.21 -10.11
C TRP A 274 15.25 25.69 -9.05
N PHE A 275 15.17 26.25 -7.82
CA PHE A 275 16.06 25.93 -6.70
C PHE A 275 15.27 25.74 -5.41
N THR A 276 15.87 25.03 -4.45
CA THR A 276 15.24 24.75 -3.14
C THR A 276 15.17 25.97 -2.22
N GLU A 277 15.97 27.01 -2.49
CA GLU A 277 16.02 28.22 -1.67
C GLU A 277 15.93 29.46 -2.57
N LYS A 278 15.48 30.57 -1.97
CA LYS A 278 15.33 31.85 -2.67
C LYS A 278 16.67 32.39 -3.19
N ASP A 279 17.74 32.19 -2.42
CA ASP A 279 19.10 32.61 -2.73
C ASP A 279 20.02 31.39 -2.47
N GLY A 280 20.64 30.83 -3.50
CA GLY A 280 21.41 29.61 -3.42
C GLY A 280 20.51 28.34 -3.47
N GLY A 281 20.79 27.34 -2.64
CA GLY A 281 20.07 26.06 -2.63
C GLY A 281 20.49 25.10 -3.74
N GLU A 282 19.84 23.96 -3.81
CA GLU A 282 20.07 22.93 -4.82
C GLU A 282 19.22 23.15 -6.05
N ALA A 283 19.81 22.98 -7.24
CA ALA A 283 19.08 23.05 -8.50
C ALA A 283 18.16 21.82 -8.66
N ILE A 284 16.95 22.07 -9.11
CA ILE A 284 15.93 21.05 -9.35
C ILE A 284 15.93 20.66 -10.82
N THR A 285 15.82 19.34 -11.04
CA THR A 285 15.68 18.75 -12.37
C THR A 285 14.43 17.86 -12.42
N THR A 286 14.07 17.40 -13.61
CA THR A 286 12.97 16.43 -13.77
C THR A 286 13.25 15.06 -13.12
N GLU A 287 14.49 14.80 -12.71
CA GLU A 287 14.88 13.59 -11.97
C GLU A 287 14.81 13.75 -10.44
N THR A 288 14.64 14.98 -9.96
CA THR A 288 14.57 15.27 -8.53
C THR A 288 13.34 14.59 -7.89
N LYS A 289 13.57 13.83 -6.82
CA LYS A 289 12.53 13.11 -6.08
C LYS A 289 12.07 13.92 -4.87
N PHE A 290 10.77 14.15 -4.77
CA PHE A 290 10.18 14.89 -3.66
C PHE A 290 9.75 13.94 -2.54
N LYS A 291 10.01 14.35 -1.30
CA LYS A 291 9.72 13.57 -0.07
C LYS A 291 8.86 14.35 0.94
N ALA A 292 8.55 15.60 0.64
CA ALA A 292 7.73 16.51 1.44
C ALA A 292 7.19 17.62 0.55
N ASP A 293 6.18 18.34 1.04
CA ASP A 293 5.74 19.61 0.45
C ASP A 293 6.95 20.53 0.31
N THR A 294 7.12 21.07 -0.87
CA THR A 294 8.34 21.80 -1.23
C THR A 294 8.00 23.10 -1.97
N VAL A 295 8.64 24.19 -1.58
CA VAL A 295 8.59 25.45 -2.33
C VAL A 295 9.86 25.57 -3.14
N LEU A 296 9.73 25.76 -4.44
CA LEU A 296 10.82 26.00 -5.37
C LEU A 296 10.85 27.48 -5.77
N TYR A 297 12.04 28.03 -5.89
CA TYR A 297 12.27 29.42 -6.22
C TYR A 297 12.96 29.56 -7.57
N ALA A 298 12.42 30.42 -8.43
CA ALA A 298 13.06 30.76 -9.68
C ALA A 298 14.31 31.61 -9.42
N HIS A 299 15.43 31.25 -10.05
CA HIS A 299 16.62 32.09 -10.09
C HIS A 299 16.77 32.81 -11.43
N TRP A 300 17.35 33.99 -11.39
CA TRP A 300 17.35 34.93 -12.49
C TRP A 300 18.70 35.62 -12.67
N THR A 301 19.19 35.66 -13.90
CA THR A 301 20.33 36.49 -14.30
C THR A 301 19.85 37.72 -15.09
N LEU A 302 20.23 38.93 -14.66
CA LEU A 302 19.90 40.16 -15.38
C LEU A 302 20.56 40.18 -16.75
N ILE A 303 19.73 40.32 -17.79
CA ILE A 303 20.24 40.51 -19.16
C ILE A 303 20.71 41.97 -19.28
N ARG A 304 22.03 42.19 -19.23
CA ARG A 304 22.59 43.52 -19.53
C ARG A 304 22.48 43.73 -21.05
N PRO A 305 21.83 44.83 -21.51
CA PRO A 305 21.96 45.20 -22.91
C PRO A 305 23.43 45.35 -23.24
N SER A 306 23.92 44.74 -24.31
CA SER A 306 25.26 45.00 -24.83
C SER A 306 25.31 46.50 -25.13
N THR A 307 26.16 47.22 -24.41
CA THR A 307 26.50 48.59 -24.77
C THR A 307 27.24 48.49 -26.09
N GLY A 308 26.50 48.69 -27.19
CA GLY A 308 27.09 48.82 -28.50
C GLY A 308 28.06 49.98 -28.43
N GLU A 309 29.35 49.75 -28.72
CA GLU A 309 30.31 50.78 -28.99
C GLU A 309 29.74 51.68 -30.08
N GLN A 310 29.37 52.90 -29.70
CA GLN A 310 29.11 53.94 -30.67
C GLN A 310 30.44 54.26 -31.35
N ASN A 311 30.67 53.68 -32.52
CA ASN A 311 31.73 54.16 -33.42
C ASN A 311 31.53 55.67 -33.65
N LYS A 312 32.29 56.49 -32.96
CA LYS A 312 32.46 57.90 -33.28
C LYS A 312 33.12 58.01 -34.67
N LYS A 313 32.29 58.23 -35.69
CA LYS A 313 32.75 58.66 -36.98
C LYS A 313 33.38 60.07 -36.80
N THR A 314 34.69 60.14 -36.81
CA THR A 314 35.38 61.39 -36.97
C THR A 314 35.18 61.87 -38.39
N VAL A 315 34.46 62.98 -38.58
CA VAL A 315 34.35 63.67 -39.84
C VAL A 315 35.49 64.65 -39.92
N TYR A 316 36.35 64.54 -40.91
CA TYR A 316 37.34 65.52 -41.25
C TYR A 316 36.72 66.54 -42.25
#